data_0922d5952ffce74bbf8ea7354f5bf62d
#
_entry.id   0922d5952ffce74bbf8ea7354f5bf62d
#
_cell.length_a   1.000
_cell.length_b   1.000
_cell.length_c   1.000
_cell.angle_alpha   90.00
_cell.angle_beta   90.00
_cell.angle_gamma   90.00
#
_symmetry.space_group_name_H-M   'P 1'
#
loop_
_entity.id
_entity.type
_entity.pdbx_description
1 polymer ?
#
loop_
_entity_poly.entity_id
_entity_poly.type
_entity_poly.pdbx_seq_one_letter_code
_entity_poly.pdbx_strand_id
1 'polypeptide(L)'
;MGFLSKLFGPSIPKLTATDVNEKLKFGKHPLVIDVRQPEEFHLGHIAGAKLIPLGELHKRMKELPQSREIVCVCASGNRSNSAAKTLAKEGFTVFDMQGGMHAWRRAKLPVQKG
;
A
#
# COMPACT_ATOMS: atom_id res chain seq x y z
N MET A 1 17.45 17.99 6.42
CA MET A 1 16.51 16.89 6.19
C MET A 1 16.63 15.81 7.23
N GLY A 2 17.83 15.31 7.47
CA GLY A 2 18.03 14.20 8.36
C GLY A 2 17.51 14.41 9.77
N PHE A 3 17.59 15.63 10.29
CA PHE A 3 17.15 15.89 11.64
C PHE A 3 15.64 15.70 11.82
N LEU A 4 14.85 16.28 10.93
CA LEU A 4 13.40 16.16 11.01
C LEU A 4 12.94 14.73 10.69
N SER A 5 13.58 14.08 9.73
CA SER A 5 13.28 12.70 9.41
C SER A 5 13.53 11.77 10.58
N LYS A 6 14.63 12.00 11.31
CA LYS A 6 14.94 11.20 12.50
C LYS A 6 13.92 11.41 13.60
N LEU A 7 13.47 12.65 13.77
CA LEU A 7 12.54 13.00 14.84
C LEU A 7 11.15 12.41 14.60
N PHE A 8 10.66 12.45 13.37
CA PHE A 8 9.29 12.06 13.06
C PHE A 8 9.19 10.75 12.28
N GLY A 9 10.31 10.07 12.07
CA GLY A 9 10.36 8.84 11.32
C GLY A 9 10.45 9.08 9.81
N PRO A 10 10.43 8.00 9.01
CA PRO A 10 10.60 8.13 7.58
C PRO A 10 9.42 8.84 6.92
N SER A 11 9.74 9.61 5.89
CA SER A 11 8.73 10.22 5.04
C SER A 11 8.39 9.22 3.94
N ILE A 12 7.11 8.91 3.79
CA ILE A 12 6.66 7.89 2.84
C ILE A 12 6.25 8.54 1.53
N PRO A 13 6.89 8.17 0.41
CA PRO A 13 6.46 8.71 -0.87
C PRO A 13 5.06 8.21 -1.22
N LYS A 14 4.27 9.10 -1.82
CA LYS A 14 2.90 8.80 -2.18
C LYS A 14 2.77 8.67 -3.69
N LEU A 15 1.89 7.77 -4.11
CA LEU A 15 1.53 7.60 -5.51
C LEU A 15 0.03 7.81 -5.64
N THR A 16 -0.41 8.40 -6.74
CA THR A 16 -1.83 8.48 -7.01
C THR A 16 -2.35 7.11 -7.45
N ALA A 17 -3.66 6.92 -7.43
CA ALA A 17 -4.26 5.69 -7.93
C ALA A 17 -3.86 5.42 -9.39
N THR A 18 -3.84 6.46 -10.21
CA THR A 18 -3.44 6.34 -11.61
C THR A 18 -1.98 5.92 -11.74
N ASP A 19 -1.09 6.49 -10.92
CA ASP A 19 0.33 6.10 -10.91
C ASP A 19 0.50 4.63 -10.56
N VAL A 20 -0.24 4.16 -9.56
CA VAL A 20 -0.17 2.76 -9.16
C VAL A 20 -0.65 1.87 -10.30
N ASN A 21 -1.75 2.24 -10.93
CA ASN A 21 -2.28 1.47 -12.06
C ASN A 21 -1.26 1.37 -13.19
N GLU A 22 -0.57 2.47 -13.48
CA GLU A 22 0.45 2.46 -14.52
C GLU A 22 1.65 1.60 -14.16
N LYS A 23 2.09 1.65 -12.91
CA LYS A 23 3.18 0.77 -12.48
C LYS A 23 2.80 -0.69 -12.61
N LEU A 24 1.54 -1.04 -12.33
CA LEU A 24 1.07 -2.41 -12.46
C LEU A 24 1.01 -2.87 -13.91
N LYS A 25 0.80 -1.94 -14.84
CA LYS A 25 0.69 -2.28 -16.27
C LYS A 25 2.04 -2.27 -17.00
N PHE A 26 2.85 -1.27 -16.72
CA PHE A 26 4.00 -0.99 -17.57
C PHE A 26 5.35 -1.02 -16.86
N GLY A 27 5.36 -0.97 -15.56
CA GLY A 27 6.60 -0.86 -14.83
C GLY A 27 7.05 -2.16 -14.20
N LYS A 28 7.85 -2.00 -13.15
CA LYS A 28 8.29 -3.11 -12.32
C LYS A 28 7.17 -3.51 -11.40
N HIS A 29 6.25 -4.15 -11.83
CA HIS A 29 5.07 -4.66 -11.14
C HIS A 29 5.23 -4.71 -9.59
N PRO A 30 4.85 -3.67 -8.87
CA PRO A 30 5.00 -3.67 -7.40
C PRO A 30 4.04 -4.64 -6.75
N LEU A 31 4.35 -5.03 -5.51
CA LEU A 31 3.43 -5.82 -4.72
C LEU A 31 2.47 -4.87 -4.00
N VAL A 32 1.19 -4.99 -4.28
CA VAL A 32 0.17 -4.20 -3.60
C VAL A 32 -0.25 -4.93 -2.33
N ILE A 33 -0.13 -4.25 -1.20
CA ILE A 33 -0.58 -4.79 0.09
C ILE A 33 -1.82 -4.01 0.51
N ASP A 34 -2.94 -4.71 0.62
CA ASP A 34 -4.20 -4.11 1.06
C ASP A 34 -4.33 -4.37 2.55
N VAL A 35 -4.33 -3.30 3.34
CA VAL A 35 -4.33 -3.43 4.80
C VAL A 35 -5.71 -3.21 5.41
N ARG A 36 -6.76 -3.31 4.58
CA ARG A 36 -8.13 -3.22 5.05
C ARG A 36 -8.56 -4.53 5.69
N GLN A 37 -9.80 -4.56 6.20
CA GLN A 37 -10.37 -5.78 6.73
C GLN A 37 -10.84 -6.69 5.58
N PRO A 38 -10.97 -8.01 5.82
CA PRO A 38 -11.40 -8.93 4.77
C PRO A 38 -12.73 -8.55 4.12
N GLU A 39 -13.68 -8.06 4.90
CA GLU A 39 -14.98 -7.66 4.37
C GLU A 39 -14.86 -6.55 3.34
N GLU A 40 -14.00 -5.57 3.61
CA GLU A 40 -13.74 -4.49 2.66
C GLU A 40 -13.08 -5.02 1.39
N PHE A 41 -12.09 -5.89 1.57
CA PHE A 41 -11.33 -6.47 0.47
C PHE A 41 -12.25 -7.25 -0.48
N HIS A 42 -13.13 -8.07 0.08
CA HIS A 42 -13.99 -8.92 -0.75
C HIS A 42 -14.99 -8.12 -1.57
N LEU A 43 -15.36 -6.92 -1.13
CA LEU A 43 -16.27 -6.06 -1.87
C LEU A 43 -15.61 -5.42 -3.09
N GLY A 44 -14.31 -5.42 -3.15
CA GLY A 44 -13.57 -4.91 -4.30
C GLY A 44 -12.16 -4.52 -3.93
N HIS A 45 -11.19 -5.03 -4.66
CA HIS A 45 -9.78 -4.77 -4.42
C HIS A 45 -9.01 -4.72 -5.73
N ILE A 46 -7.78 -4.27 -5.68
CA ILE A 46 -6.90 -4.25 -6.85
C ILE A 46 -6.48 -5.67 -7.17
N ALA A 47 -6.62 -6.08 -8.42
CA ALA A 47 -6.24 -7.43 -8.85
C ALA A 47 -4.78 -7.71 -8.49
N GLY A 48 -4.53 -8.87 -7.88
CA GLY A 48 -3.18 -9.26 -7.47
C GLY A 48 -2.75 -8.71 -6.11
N ALA A 49 -3.58 -7.90 -5.46
CA ALA A 49 -3.24 -7.38 -4.14
C ALA A 49 -3.25 -8.50 -3.10
N LYS A 50 -2.29 -8.41 -2.17
CA LYS A 50 -2.22 -9.34 -1.04
C LYS A 50 -2.90 -8.69 0.15
N LEU A 51 -3.85 -9.38 0.73
CA LEU A 51 -4.56 -8.88 1.90
C LEU A 51 -3.76 -9.18 3.16
N ILE A 52 -3.36 -8.14 3.85
CA ILE A 52 -2.76 -8.25 5.18
C ILE A 52 -3.37 -7.14 6.03
N PRO A 53 -4.44 -7.42 6.79
CA PRO A 53 -5.04 -6.39 7.62
C PRO A 53 -4.00 -5.72 8.51
N LEU A 54 -4.16 -4.42 8.74
CA LEU A 54 -3.15 -3.64 9.46
C LEU A 54 -2.75 -4.29 10.78
N GLY A 55 -3.71 -4.83 11.51
CA GLY A 55 -3.42 -5.47 12.80
C GLY A 55 -2.58 -6.74 12.71
N GLU A 56 -2.45 -7.31 11.51
CA GLU A 56 -1.65 -8.53 11.31
C GLU A 56 -0.30 -8.24 10.66
N LEU A 57 -0.08 -6.99 10.25
CA LEU A 57 1.11 -6.67 9.47
C LEU A 57 2.40 -7.04 10.17
N HIS A 58 2.52 -6.69 11.44
CA HIS A 58 3.74 -6.93 12.19
C HIS A 58 4.11 -8.42 12.22
N LYS A 59 3.14 -9.27 12.42
CA LYS A 59 3.37 -10.73 12.44
C LYS A 59 3.72 -11.28 11.07
N ARG A 60 3.25 -10.64 10.02
CA ARG A 60 3.31 -11.19 8.67
C ARG A 60 4.33 -10.50 7.77
N MET A 61 5.11 -9.57 8.32
CA MET A 61 6.14 -8.88 7.53
C MET A 61 7.14 -9.83 6.89
N LYS A 62 7.43 -10.94 7.54
CA LYS A 62 8.38 -11.91 7.03
C LYS A 62 7.90 -12.59 5.74
N GLU A 63 6.61 -12.49 5.42
CA GLU A 63 6.07 -13.02 4.16
C GLU A 63 6.41 -12.13 2.97
N LEU A 64 6.92 -10.92 3.21
CA LEU A 64 7.10 -9.93 2.17
C LEU A 64 8.51 -9.90 1.62
N PRO A 65 8.67 -9.77 0.29
CA PRO A 65 9.99 -9.73 -0.31
C PRO A 65 10.65 -8.37 -0.11
N GLN A 66 11.91 -8.37 0.35
CA GLN A 66 12.66 -7.14 0.55
C GLN A 66 13.08 -6.49 -0.76
N SER A 67 13.19 -7.28 -1.82
CA SER A 67 13.72 -6.80 -3.10
C SER A 67 12.67 -6.17 -4.01
N ARG A 68 11.41 -6.20 -3.62
CA ARG A 68 10.32 -5.76 -4.46
C ARG A 68 9.69 -4.49 -3.90
N GLU A 69 9.34 -3.55 -4.77
CA GLU A 69 8.59 -2.37 -4.33
C GLU A 69 7.22 -2.78 -3.81
N ILE A 70 6.78 -2.13 -2.75
CA ILE A 70 5.49 -2.38 -2.12
C ILE A 70 4.65 -1.11 -2.19
N VAL A 71 3.39 -1.26 -2.53
CA VAL A 71 2.42 -0.18 -2.46
C VAL A 71 1.37 -0.55 -1.42
N CYS A 72 1.23 0.26 -0.39
CA CYS A 72 0.22 0.04 0.65
C CYS A 72 -1.08 0.74 0.28
N VAL A 73 -2.19 0.06 0.49
CA VAL A 73 -3.52 0.54 0.10
C VAL A 73 -4.51 0.30 1.24
N CYS A 74 -5.36 1.28 1.52
CA CYS A 74 -6.50 1.10 2.40
C CYS A 74 -7.72 1.82 1.81
N ALA A 75 -8.72 2.13 2.61
CA ALA A 75 -9.93 2.78 2.09
C ALA A 75 -9.67 4.24 1.71
N SER A 76 -9.05 5.01 2.60
CA SER A 76 -8.90 6.46 2.43
C SER A 76 -7.46 6.96 2.55
N GLY A 77 -6.52 6.11 2.96
CA GLY A 77 -5.11 6.48 3.05
C GLY A 77 -4.53 6.51 4.46
N ASN A 78 -5.33 6.44 5.50
CA ASN A 78 -4.82 6.54 6.88
C ASN A 78 -4.13 5.25 7.34
N ARG A 79 -4.81 4.12 7.20
CA ARG A 79 -4.25 2.83 7.62
C ARG A 79 -3.04 2.47 6.77
N SER A 80 -3.10 2.75 5.47
CA SER A 80 -1.99 2.42 4.56
C SER A 80 -0.76 3.26 4.85
N ASN A 81 -0.94 4.52 5.24
CA ASN A 81 0.20 5.36 5.61
C ASN A 81 0.90 4.79 6.84
N SER A 82 0.14 4.36 7.83
CA SER A 82 0.69 3.73 9.02
C SER A 82 1.44 2.44 8.67
N ALA A 83 0.85 1.61 7.81
CA ALA A 83 1.49 0.38 7.36
C ALA A 83 2.80 0.68 6.63
N ALA A 84 2.77 1.67 5.75
CA ALA A 84 3.96 2.05 4.98
C ALA A 84 5.10 2.51 5.88
N LYS A 85 4.78 3.27 6.93
CA LYS A 85 5.81 3.70 7.88
C LYS A 85 6.43 2.52 8.60
N THR A 86 5.61 1.56 9.01
CA THR A 86 6.09 0.35 9.67
C THR A 86 7.04 -0.41 8.76
N LEU A 87 6.65 -0.60 7.51
CA LEU A 87 7.47 -1.33 6.54
C LEU A 87 8.76 -0.60 6.20
N ALA A 88 8.69 0.73 6.05
CA ALA A 88 9.87 1.52 5.75
C ALA A 88 10.93 1.40 6.85
N LYS A 89 10.50 1.37 8.11
CA LYS A 89 11.42 1.19 9.23
C LYS A 89 12.14 -0.15 9.18
N GLU A 90 11.51 -1.15 8.57
CA GLU A 90 12.10 -2.49 8.44
C GLU A 90 12.90 -2.65 7.16
N GLY A 91 13.14 -1.57 6.43
CA GLY A 91 14.01 -1.60 5.26
C GLY A 91 13.32 -1.86 3.93
N PHE A 92 11.99 -1.96 3.90
CA PHE A 92 11.28 -2.17 2.65
C PHE A 92 11.19 -0.89 1.83
N THR A 93 11.19 -1.03 0.52
CA THR A 93 10.93 0.07 -0.40
C THR A 93 9.42 0.17 -0.57
N VAL A 94 8.82 1.21 -0.02
CA VAL A 94 7.38 1.26 0.09
C VAL A 94 6.83 2.62 -0.35
N PHE A 95 5.63 2.57 -0.95
CA PHE A 95 4.83 3.74 -1.32
C PHE A 95 3.46 3.62 -0.68
N ASP A 96 2.80 4.75 -0.48
CA ASP A 96 1.43 4.78 0.01
C ASP A 96 0.54 5.29 -1.12
N MET A 97 -0.53 4.55 -1.45
CA MET A 97 -1.47 5.00 -2.48
C MET A 97 -2.40 6.06 -1.90
N GLN A 98 -2.23 7.28 -2.38
CA GLN A 98 -2.95 8.44 -1.90
C GLN A 98 -4.46 8.28 -2.12
N GLY A 99 -5.24 8.53 -1.07
CA GLY A 99 -6.68 8.45 -1.15
C GLY A 99 -7.27 7.05 -1.18
N GLY A 100 -6.43 6.02 -1.17
CA GLY A 100 -6.86 4.62 -1.05
C GLY A 100 -7.84 4.17 -2.11
N MET A 101 -8.64 3.17 -1.77
CA MET A 101 -9.61 2.62 -2.72
C MET A 101 -10.69 3.61 -3.10
N HIS A 102 -10.96 4.63 -2.27
CA HIS A 102 -11.88 5.70 -2.66
C HIS A 102 -11.36 6.42 -3.90
N ALA A 103 -10.07 6.78 -3.91
CA ALA A 103 -9.45 7.44 -5.06
C ALA A 103 -9.38 6.50 -6.27
N TRP A 104 -9.07 5.22 -6.04
CA TRP A 104 -9.02 4.21 -7.10
C TRP A 104 -10.36 4.14 -7.83
N ARG A 105 -11.46 4.06 -7.07
CA ARG A 105 -12.80 3.99 -7.66
C ARG A 105 -13.22 5.29 -8.31
N ARG A 106 -12.84 6.42 -7.73
CA ARG A 106 -13.14 7.73 -8.33
C ARG A 106 -12.48 7.87 -9.70
N ALA A 107 -11.29 7.28 -9.85
CA ALA A 107 -10.58 7.27 -11.12
C ALA A 107 -11.14 6.20 -12.08
N LYS A 108 -12.17 5.47 -11.67
CA LYS A 108 -12.83 4.43 -12.46
C LYS A 108 -11.90 3.30 -12.89
N LEU A 109 -10.93 2.98 -12.05
CA LEU A 109 -10.02 1.90 -12.29
C LEU A 109 -10.66 0.57 -11.86
N PRO A 110 -10.25 -0.54 -12.48
CA PRO A 110 -10.96 -1.82 -12.27
C PRO A 110 -10.73 -2.40 -10.88
N VAL A 111 -11.77 -3.03 -10.35
CA VAL A 111 -11.68 -3.77 -9.09
C VAL A 111 -12.07 -5.21 -9.31
N GLN A 112 -11.50 -6.08 -8.51
CA GLN A 112 -11.82 -7.50 -8.50
C GLN A 112 -12.57 -7.80 -7.21
N LYS A 113 -13.68 -8.54 -7.31
CA LYS A 113 -14.46 -8.94 -6.15
C LYS A 113 -14.07 -10.34 -5.70
N GLY A 114 -14.33 -10.60 -4.42
CA GLY A 114 -13.98 -11.88 -3.85
C GLY A 114 -12.57 -11.85 -3.28
#